data_02a75c1ba869d23fb82deb5f47f0c551
#
_entry.id   02a75c1ba869d23fb82deb5f47f0c551
#
_cell.length_a   1.000
_cell.length_b   1.000
_cell.length_c   1.000
_cell.angle_alpha   90.00
_cell.angle_beta   90.00
_cell.angle_gamma   90.00
#
_symmetry.space_group_name_H-M   'P 1'
#
loop_
_entity.id
_entity.type
_entity.pdbx_description
1 polymer ?
#
loop_
_entity_poly.entity_id
_entity_poly.type
_entity_poly.pdbx_seq_one_letter_code
_entity_poly.pdbx_strand_id
1 'polypeptide(L)'
;MVLETERLILREYTWQDFDALYALLSDPVTMQHYPKPYDEAGTKRWIDWSLQNYQKYGFGWWAMVLKETGEFIGDCGITMQRIDGQLLPEIGYHIDKAYWRQGYGKEAAKAVRDWAFTHTKLDALYSYMTAGNVASYSTAAAAGLKKVKEYEDPEDGPLYVYAITRVEWKELQVSEGEQGLF
;
A
#
# COMPACT_ATOMS: atom_id res chain seq x y z
N MET A 1 0.33 1.58 17.08
CA MET A 1 1.09 2.41 16.11
C MET A 1 2.19 1.52 15.55
N VAL A 2 2.33 1.49 14.23
CA VAL A 2 3.36 0.71 13.53
C VAL A 2 4.48 1.65 13.06
N LEU A 3 4.12 2.73 12.38
CA LEU A 3 5.05 3.75 11.93
C LEU A 3 4.37 5.13 11.84
N GLU A 4 5.19 6.16 11.83
CA GLU A 4 4.78 7.55 11.62
C GLU A 4 5.58 8.18 10.50
N THR A 5 4.95 9.13 9.81
CA THR A 5 5.59 10.02 8.84
C THR A 5 5.48 11.47 9.31
N GLU A 6 5.74 12.43 8.46
CA GLU A 6 5.52 13.84 8.76
C GLU A 6 4.05 14.13 9.09
N ARG A 7 3.11 13.62 8.29
CA ARG A 7 1.68 13.93 8.37
C ARG A 7 0.79 12.76 8.80
N LEU A 8 1.31 11.51 8.79
CA LEU A 8 0.51 10.31 8.95
C LEU A 8 0.94 9.48 10.15
N ILE A 9 -0.04 8.79 10.75
CA ILE A 9 0.15 7.63 11.62
C ILE A 9 -0.40 6.42 10.88
N LEU A 10 0.43 5.38 10.73
CA LEU A 10 -0.02 4.08 10.26
C LEU A 10 -0.08 3.12 11.45
N ARG A 11 -1.23 2.49 11.65
CA ARG A 11 -1.48 1.58 12.76
C ARG A 11 -2.27 0.34 12.31
N GLU A 12 -2.15 -0.72 13.07
CA GLU A 12 -2.98 -1.89 12.87
C GLU A 12 -4.47 -1.54 12.92
N TYR A 13 -5.27 -2.26 12.13
CA TYR A 13 -6.72 -2.18 12.20
C TYR A 13 -7.24 -2.72 13.53
N THR A 14 -8.37 -2.16 13.92
CA THR A 14 -9.26 -2.68 14.95
C THR A 14 -10.66 -2.76 14.38
N TRP A 15 -11.58 -3.45 15.06
CA TRP A 15 -12.99 -3.48 14.64
C TRP A 15 -13.67 -2.12 14.73
N GLN A 16 -13.10 -1.16 15.46
CA GLN A 16 -13.62 0.22 15.54
C GLN A 16 -13.41 0.98 14.22
N ASP A 17 -12.53 0.51 13.34
CA ASP A 17 -12.26 1.12 12.03
C ASP A 17 -13.27 0.68 10.96
N PHE A 18 -14.21 -0.22 11.30
CA PHE A 18 -15.11 -0.81 10.31
C PHE A 18 -15.88 0.22 9.50
N ASP A 19 -16.51 1.20 10.15
CA ASP A 19 -17.35 2.19 9.45
C ASP A 19 -16.52 3.07 8.50
N ALA A 20 -15.35 3.51 8.94
CA ALA A 20 -14.44 4.32 8.12
C ALA A 20 -13.88 3.52 6.94
N LEU A 21 -13.46 2.28 7.19
CA LEU A 21 -12.99 1.39 6.13
C LEU A 21 -14.10 1.01 5.16
N TYR A 22 -15.32 0.77 5.64
CA TYR A 22 -16.46 0.47 4.77
C TYR A 22 -16.80 1.67 3.87
N ALA A 23 -16.79 2.89 4.41
CA ALA A 23 -16.95 4.09 3.61
C ALA A 23 -15.91 4.22 2.50
N LEU A 24 -14.65 3.87 2.78
CA LEU A 24 -13.56 3.85 1.80
C LEU A 24 -13.77 2.78 0.72
N LEU A 25 -13.96 1.52 1.13
CA LEU A 25 -13.98 0.37 0.24
C LEU A 25 -15.31 0.22 -0.53
N SER A 26 -16.41 0.81 -0.06
CA SER A 26 -17.69 0.82 -0.75
C SER A 26 -17.86 1.98 -1.73
N ASP A 27 -16.97 2.98 -1.70
CA ASP A 27 -17.04 4.12 -2.63
C ASP A 27 -16.59 3.71 -4.04
N PRO A 28 -17.48 3.80 -5.06
CA PRO A 28 -17.16 3.36 -6.42
C PRO A 28 -16.09 4.22 -7.10
N VAL A 29 -15.90 5.45 -6.64
CA VAL A 29 -14.85 6.34 -7.20
C VAL A 29 -13.49 5.94 -6.64
N THR A 30 -13.39 5.73 -5.33
CA THR A 30 -12.16 5.25 -4.70
C THR A 30 -11.76 3.87 -5.24
N MET A 31 -12.74 2.97 -5.42
CA MET A 31 -12.51 1.59 -5.86
C MET A 31 -12.66 1.39 -7.38
N GLN A 32 -12.55 2.45 -8.18
CA GLN A 32 -12.78 2.41 -9.64
C GLN A 32 -11.87 1.47 -10.44
N HIS A 33 -10.74 1.06 -9.87
CA HIS A 33 -9.78 0.11 -10.46
C HIS A 33 -9.95 -1.32 -9.95
N TYR A 34 -10.98 -1.59 -9.17
CA TYR A 34 -11.39 -2.91 -8.71
C TYR A 34 -12.62 -3.38 -9.49
N PRO A 35 -12.84 -4.69 -9.64
CA PRO A 35 -14.00 -5.21 -10.36
C PRO A 35 -15.35 -4.69 -9.84
N LYS A 36 -15.43 -4.46 -8.54
CA LYS A 36 -16.56 -3.84 -7.85
C LYS A 36 -16.13 -3.31 -6.47
N PRO A 37 -16.84 -2.30 -5.94
CA PRO A 37 -16.70 -1.90 -4.54
C PRO A 37 -17.03 -3.05 -3.58
N TYR A 38 -16.47 -3.00 -2.37
CA TYR A 38 -16.72 -3.99 -1.34
C TYR A 38 -18.04 -3.70 -0.61
N ASP A 39 -18.77 -4.76 -0.28
CA ASP A 39 -19.90 -4.73 0.65
C ASP A 39 -19.42 -4.84 2.11
N GLU A 40 -20.37 -4.78 3.07
CA GLU A 40 -20.05 -4.94 4.49
C GLU A 40 -19.34 -6.26 4.79
N ALA A 41 -19.78 -7.36 4.16
CA ALA A 41 -19.17 -8.67 4.38
C ALA A 41 -17.73 -8.71 3.83
N GLY A 42 -17.49 -8.06 2.70
CA GLY A 42 -16.15 -7.88 2.13
C GLY A 42 -15.24 -7.05 3.03
N THR A 43 -15.76 -5.96 3.58
CA THR A 43 -15.01 -5.10 4.52
C THR A 43 -14.67 -5.85 5.82
N LYS A 44 -15.59 -6.64 6.35
CA LYS A 44 -15.32 -7.50 7.52
C LYS A 44 -14.20 -8.49 7.22
N ARG A 45 -14.24 -9.16 6.06
CA ARG A 45 -13.15 -10.07 5.65
C ARG A 45 -11.81 -9.35 5.49
N TRP A 46 -11.81 -8.09 5.05
CA TRP A 46 -10.60 -7.28 4.92
C TRP A 46 -9.93 -7.02 6.28
N ILE A 47 -10.73 -6.65 7.30
CA ILE A 47 -10.22 -6.48 8.67
C ILE A 47 -9.72 -7.83 9.22
N ASP A 48 -10.52 -8.89 9.13
CA ASP A 48 -10.14 -10.23 9.61
C ASP A 48 -8.82 -10.70 8.96
N TRP A 49 -8.69 -10.53 7.67
CA TRP A 49 -7.49 -10.89 6.94
C TRP A 49 -6.28 -10.07 7.39
N SER A 50 -6.46 -8.78 7.63
CA SER A 50 -5.39 -7.91 8.15
C SER A 50 -4.94 -8.36 9.54
N LEU A 51 -5.89 -8.64 10.45
CA LEU A 51 -5.59 -9.13 11.80
C LEU A 51 -4.86 -10.49 11.77
N GLN A 52 -5.24 -11.40 10.88
CA GLN A 52 -4.54 -12.67 10.68
C GLN A 52 -3.13 -12.48 10.12
N ASN A 53 -2.93 -11.54 9.19
CA ASN A 53 -1.63 -11.23 8.61
C ASN A 53 -0.66 -10.67 9.65
N TYR A 54 -1.11 -9.80 10.57
CA TYR A 54 -0.27 -9.31 11.67
C TYR A 54 0.27 -10.46 12.53
N GLN A 55 -0.58 -11.45 12.84
CA GLN A 55 -0.16 -12.61 13.63
C GLN A 55 0.77 -13.55 12.86
N LYS A 56 0.52 -13.72 11.56
CA LYS A 56 1.24 -14.70 10.75
C LYS A 56 2.56 -14.18 10.21
N TYR A 57 2.58 -12.93 9.76
CA TYR A 57 3.71 -12.33 9.04
C TYR A 57 4.35 -11.15 9.79
N GLY A 58 3.69 -10.61 10.81
CA GLY A 58 4.12 -9.38 11.50
C GLY A 58 3.81 -8.11 10.72
N PHE A 59 3.06 -8.20 9.61
CA PHE A 59 2.63 -7.07 8.79
C PHE A 59 1.27 -7.37 8.13
N GLY A 60 0.62 -6.35 7.58
CA GLY A 60 -0.66 -6.42 6.90
C GLY A 60 -1.06 -5.04 6.38
N TRP A 61 -2.33 -4.83 6.11
CA TRP A 61 -2.89 -3.51 5.84
C TRP A 61 -2.92 -2.69 7.12
N TRP A 62 -2.49 -1.45 7.07
CA TRP A 62 -2.51 -0.51 8.19
C TRP A 62 -3.41 0.66 7.89
N ALA A 63 -4.25 1.03 8.84
CA ALA A 63 -5.05 2.24 8.78
C ALA A 63 -4.15 3.48 8.73
N MET A 64 -4.39 4.36 7.76
CA MET A 64 -3.74 5.66 7.65
C MET A 64 -4.58 6.73 8.31
N VAL A 65 -4.01 7.40 9.30
CA VAL A 65 -4.66 8.44 10.09
C VAL A 65 -3.86 9.74 9.98
N LEU A 66 -4.53 10.86 9.75
CA LEU A 66 -3.90 12.17 9.79
C LEU A 66 -3.50 12.53 11.22
N LYS A 67 -2.26 12.95 11.41
CA LYS A 67 -1.78 13.39 12.73
C LYS A 67 -2.52 14.62 13.24
N GLU A 68 -2.84 15.53 12.35
CA GLU A 68 -3.46 16.81 12.70
C GLU A 68 -4.89 16.65 13.23
N THR A 69 -5.68 15.78 12.61
CA THR A 69 -7.12 15.66 12.88
C THR A 69 -7.52 14.36 13.57
N GLY A 70 -6.67 13.33 13.50
CA GLY A 70 -7.01 11.97 13.92
C GLY A 70 -7.94 11.24 12.93
N GLU A 71 -8.15 11.80 11.75
CA GLU A 71 -9.09 11.28 10.75
C GLU A 71 -8.48 10.13 9.95
N PHE A 72 -9.24 9.06 9.75
CA PHE A 72 -8.89 7.96 8.86
C PHE A 72 -9.05 8.43 7.40
N ILE A 73 -8.00 8.30 6.61
CA ILE A 73 -7.98 8.75 5.21
C ILE A 73 -7.70 7.64 4.20
N GLY A 74 -7.50 6.42 4.66
CA GLY A 74 -7.18 5.29 3.80
C GLY A 74 -6.39 4.21 4.50
N ASP A 75 -5.76 3.37 3.71
CA ASP A 75 -4.82 2.36 4.20
C ASP A 75 -3.58 2.24 3.31
N CYS A 76 -2.51 1.74 3.92
CA CYS A 76 -1.29 1.34 3.21
C CYS A 76 -0.63 0.21 4.00
N GLY A 77 -0.10 -0.78 3.32
CA GLY A 77 0.52 -1.90 4.03
C GLY A 77 1.20 -2.90 3.11
N ILE A 78 1.56 -4.04 3.70
CA ILE A 78 2.21 -5.14 3.00
C ILE A 78 1.35 -6.37 3.16
N THR A 79 1.08 -7.05 2.06
CA THR A 79 0.34 -8.31 2.06
C THR A 79 1.02 -9.33 1.16
N MET A 80 0.77 -10.62 1.41
CA MET A 80 1.24 -11.67 0.54
C MET A 80 0.20 -11.91 -0.56
N GLN A 81 0.52 -11.53 -1.80
CA GLN A 81 -0.37 -11.60 -2.95
C GLN A 81 0.13 -12.58 -4.01
N ARG A 82 -0.81 -13.19 -4.74
CA ARG A 82 -0.48 -13.96 -5.94
C ARG A 82 -0.37 -13.01 -7.13
N ILE A 83 0.86 -12.81 -7.60
CA ILE A 83 1.18 -11.99 -8.75
C ILE A 83 1.75 -12.90 -9.81
N ASP A 84 1.05 -13.06 -10.93
CA ASP A 84 1.44 -13.97 -12.02
C ASP A 84 1.84 -15.37 -11.51
N GLY A 85 0.97 -15.95 -10.68
CA GLY A 85 1.14 -17.30 -10.11
C GLY A 85 2.11 -17.43 -8.94
N GLN A 86 2.88 -16.40 -8.62
CA GLN A 86 3.86 -16.40 -7.52
C GLN A 86 3.29 -15.70 -6.28
N LEU A 87 3.58 -16.24 -5.09
CA LEU A 87 3.23 -15.59 -3.83
C LEU A 87 4.32 -14.59 -3.44
N LEU A 88 4.03 -13.31 -3.58
CA LEU A 88 4.99 -12.22 -3.42
C LEU A 88 4.51 -11.19 -2.38
N PRO A 89 5.44 -10.53 -1.64
CA PRO A 89 5.08 -9.45 -0.73
C PRO A 89 4.75 -8.19 -1.54
N GLU A 90 3.49 -7.79 -1.48
CA GLU A 90 2.94 -6.65 -2.19
C GLU A 90 2.75 -5.48 -1.25
N ILE A 91 3.22 -4.30 -1.65
CA ILE A 91 2.86 -3.03 -1.03
C ILE A 91 1.68 -2.43 -1.76
N GLY A 92 0.60 -2.21 -1.02
CA GLY A 92 -0.63 -1.63 -1.54
C GLY A 92 -1.07 -0.40 -0.75
N TYR A 93 -1.97 0.38 -1.34
CA TYR A 93 -2.49 1.62 -0.74
C TYR A 93 -3.84 2.00 -1.35
N HIS A 94 -4.75 2.48 -0.50
CA HIS A 94 -6.00 3.13 -0.87
C HIS A 94 -6.11 4.45 -0.13
N ILE A 95 -6.49 5.49 -0.86
CA ILE A 95 -6.69 6.82 -0.29
C ILE A 95 -8.12 7.25 -0.61
N ASP A 96 -8.84 7.73 0.39
CA ASP A 96 -10.13 8.34 0.17
C ASP A 96 -10.01 9.50 -0.86
N LYS A 97 -10.93 9.54 -1.80
CA LYS A 97 -10.94 10.52 -2.89
C LYS A 97 -10.86 11.98 -2.41
N ALA A 98 -11.36 12.28 -1.22
CA ALA A 98 -11.27 13.60 -0.62
C ALA A 98 -9.82 14.06 -0.34
N TYR A 99 -8.89 13.09 -0.24
CA TYR A 99 -7.47 13.31 0.07
C TYR A 99 -6.53 13.06 -1.11
N TRP A 100 -7.08 12.86 -2.32
CA TRP A 100 -6.26 12.66 -3.51
C TRP A 100 -5.43 13.89 -3.86
N ARG A 101 -4.31 13.66 -4.56
CA ARG A 101 -3.38 14.69 -5.08
C ARG A 101 -2.71 15.54 -4.00
N GLN A 102 -2.76 15.13 -2.74
CA GLN A 102 -2.09 15.81 -1.61
C GLN A 102 -0.78 15.12 -1.19
N GLY A 103 -0.40 14.04 -1.90
CA GLY A 103 0.86 13.34 -1.68
C GLY A 103 0.84 12.25 -0.60
N TYR A 104 -0.26 12.04 0.11
CA TYR A 104 -0.36 11.06 1.20
C TYR A 104 -0.01 9.63 0.79
N GLY A 105 -0.47 9.16 -0.37
CA GLY A 105 -0.13 7.82 -0.87
C GLY A 105 1.37 7.64 -1.08
N LYS A 106 2.04 8.64 -1.65
CA LYS A 106 3.50 8.60 -1.87
C LYS A 106 4.27 8.62 -0.55
N GLU A 107 3.82 9.43 0.40
CA GLU A 107 4.40 9.53 1.75
C GLU A 107 4.29 8.19 2.48
N ALA A 108 3.08 7.60 2.50
CA ALA A 108 2.82 6.32 3.13
C ALA A 108 3.61 5.19 2.47
N ALA A 109 3.59 5.09 1.13
CA ALA A 109 4.29 4.04 0.40
C ALA A 109 5.81 4.05 0.63
N LYS A 110 6.45 5.23 0.67
CA LYS A 110 7.87 5.36 1.04
C LYS A 110 8.14 4.85 2.45
N ALA A 111 7.33 5.28 3.41
CA ALA A 111 7.51 4.90 4.81
C ALA A 111 7.28 3.39 5.02
N VAL A 112 6.28 2.80 4.37
CA VAL A 112 6.00 1.36 4.42
C VAL A 112 7.13 0.56 3.76
N ARG A 113 7.66 1.01 2.62
CA ARG A 113 8.85 0.42 1.99
C ARG A 113 10.03 0.39 2.96
N ASP A 114 10.34 1.51 3.60
CA ASP A 114 11.48 1.63 4.49
C ASP A 114 11.29 0.80 5.76
N TRP A 115 10.08 0.79 6.30
CA TRP A 115 9.71 -0.08 7.40
C TRP A 115 9.92 -1.56 7.04
N ALA A 116 9.45 -1.98 5.86
CA ALA A 116 9.57 -3.36 5.40
C ALA A 116 11.02 -3.85 5.38
N PHE A 117 11.90 -3.09 4.74
CA PHE A 117 13.30 -3.49 4.63
C PHE A 117 14.10 -3.32 5.94
N THR A 118 13.62 -2.49 6.87
CA THR A 118 14.25 -2.32 8.18
C THR A 118 13.81 -3.39 9.18
N HIS A 119 12.54 -3.79 9.17
CA HIS A 119 11.95 -4.64 10.21
C HIS A 119 11.71 -6.09 9.76
N THR A 120 11.88 -6.41 8.49
CA THR A 120 11.69 -7.75 7.96
C THR A 120 12.92 -8.25 7.22
N LYS A 121 12.90 -9.53 6.80
CA LYS A 121 13.94 -10.13 5.95
C LYS A 121 13.49 -10.25 4.49
N LEU A 122 12.50 -9.47 4.07
CA LEU A 122 12.04 -9.48 2.68
C LEU A 122 13.17 -9.04 1.74
N ASP A 123 13.41 -9.80 0.67
CA ASP A 123 14.43 -9.48 -0.32
C ASP A 123 13.94 -8.48 -1.37
N ALA A 124 12.64 -8.41 -1.59
CA ALA A 124 12.00 -7.49 -2.52
C ALA A 124 10.59 -7.12 -2.05
N LEU A 125 10.08 -5.99 -2.53
CA LEU A 125 8.68 -5.58 -2.46
C LEU A 125 8.16 -5.40 -3.87
N TYR A 126 6.89 -5.76 -4.05
CA TYR A 126 6.18 -5.66 -5.31
C TYR A 126 4.96 -4.76 -5.15
N SER A 127 4.48 -4.21 -6.24
CA SER A 127 3.17 -3.57 -6.35
C SER A 127 2.64 -3.88 -7.73
N TYR A 128 1.36 -4.28 -7.84
CA TYR A 128 0.77 -4.56 -9.13
C TYR A 128 -0.56 -3.81 -9.29
N MET A 129 -0.87 -3.44 -10.51
CA MET A 129 -2.04 -2.65 -10.81
C MET A 129 -2.45 -2.80 -12.28
N THR A 130 -3.70 -2.49 -12.59
CA THR A 130 -4.14 -2.39 -13.98
C THR A 130 -3.35 -1.32 -14.72
N ALA A 131 -3.05 -1.53 -15.99
CA ALA A 131 -2.25 -0.62 -16.81
C ALA A 131 -2.83 0.81 -16.88
N GLY A 132 -4.15 0.95 -16.70
CA GLY A 132 -4.84 2.25 -16.64
C GLY A 132 -4.74 2.99 -15.30
N ASN A 133 -4.26 2.34 -14.24
CA ASN A 133 -4.17 2.96 -12.90
C ASN A 133 -2.91 3.80 -12.74
N VAL A 134 -2.89 4.97 -13.42
CA VAL A 134 -1.76 5.92 -13.42
C VAL A 134 -1.39 6.36 -12.01
N ALA A 135 -2.37 6.57 -11.13
CA ALA A 135 -2.13 7.01 -9.76
C ALA A 135 -1.34 5.96 -8.96
N SER A 136 -1.68 4.68 -9.13
CA SER A 136 -1.01 3.59 -8.43
C SER A 136 0.43 3.43 -8.88
N TYR A 137 0.70 3.29 -10.19
CA TYR A 137 2.08 3.12 -10.63
C TYR A 137 2.95 4.37 -10.43
N SER A 138 2.36 5.58 -10.44
CA SER A 138 3.09 6.80 -10.08
C SER A 138 3.47 6.84 -8.60
N THR A 139 2.64 6.25 -7.73
CA THR A 139 2.94 6.10 -6.30
C THR A 139 4.03 5.05 -6.08
N ALA A 140 3.94 3.90 -6.74
CA ALA A 140 4.99 2.87 -6.71
C ALA A 140 6.34 3.42 -7.18
N ALA A 141 6.37 4.13 -8.31
CA ALA A 141 7.58 4.77 -8.83
C ALA A 141 8.17 5.82 -7.87
N ALA A 142 7.31 6.64 -7.23
CA ALA A 142 7.75 7.60 -6.22
C ALA A 142 8.33 6.94 -4.96
N ALA A 143 7.93 5.70 -4.65
CA ALA A 143 8.52 4.88 -3.61
C ALA A 143 9.78 4.11 -4.08
N GLY A 144 10.28 4.38 -5.29
CA GLY A 144 11.51 3.78 -5.82
C GLY A 144 11.32 2.43 -6.51
N LEU A 145 10.09 1.94 -6.63
CA LEU A 145 9.82 0.72 -7.37
C LEU A 145 9.92 0.99 -8.87
N LYS A 146 10.45 0.04 -9.63
CA LYS A 146 10.59 0.11 -11.08
C LYS A 146 9.67 -0.92 -11.74
N LYS A 147 9.11 -0.59 -12.91
CA LYS A 147 8.34 -1.56 -13.69
C LYS A 147 9.25 -2.71 -14.12
N VAL A 148 8.93 -3.92 -13.68
CA VAL A 148 9.72 -5.14 -13.94
C VAL A 148 9.01 -6.10 -14.87
N LYS A 149 7.67 -6.01 -14.94
CA LYS A 149 6.87 -6.93 -15.74
C LYS A 149 5.55 -6.29 -16.18
N GLU A 150 5.03 -6.82 -17.26
CA GLU A 150 3.66 -6.65 -17.73
C GLU A 150 3.12 -8.02 -18.14
N TYR A 151 1.88 -8.32 -17.79
CA TYR A 151 1.23 -9.56 -18.20
C TYR A 151 -0.28 -9.36 -18.33
N GLU A 152 -0.92 -10.23 -19.08
CA GLU A 152 -2.37 -10.24 -19.26
C GLU A 152 -2.99 -11.15 -18.20
N ASP A 153 -3.83 -10.57 -17.34
CA ASP A 153 -4.63 -11.33 -16.39
C ASP A 153 -6.01 -11.64 -17.01
N PRO A 154 -6.50 -12.88 -16.88
CA PRO A 154 -7.79 -13.26 -17.48
C PRO A 154 -9.01 -12.49 -16.95
N GLU A 155 -8.95 -11.97 -15.72
CA GLU A 155 -10.05 -11.24 -15.07
C GLU A 155 -9.85 -9.72 -15.14
N ASP A 156 -8.62 -9.25 -14.90
CA ASP A 156 -8.30 -7.83 -14.75
C ASP A 156 -7.68 -7.18 -16.01
N GLY A 157 -7.37 -7.99 -17.04
CA GLY A 157 -6.71 -7.51 -18.26
C GLY A 157 -5.23 -7.20 -18.06
N PRO A 158 -4.68 -6.19 -18.78
CA PRO A 158 -3.25 -5.89 -18.71
C PRO A 158 -2.85 -5.32 -17.35
N LEU A 159 -1.93 -6.01 -16.66
CA LEU A 159 -1.37 -5.66 -15.38
C LEU A 159 0.09 -5.25 -15.48
N TYR A 160 0.46 -4.21 -14.77
CA TYR A 160 1.85 -3.79 -14.54
C TYR A 160 2.32 -4.27 -13.18
N VAL A 161 3.53 -4.82 -13.13
CA VAL A 161 4.22 -5.18 -11.89
C VAL A 161 5.42 -4.26 -11.71
N TYR A 162 5.46 -3.63 -10.56
CA TYR A 162 6.58 -2.81 -10.09
C TYR A 162 7.27 -3.55 -8.95
N ALA A 163 8.58 -3.39 -8.83
CA ALA A 163 9.35 -4.00 -7.75
C ALA A 163 10.53 -3.13 -7.34
N ILE A 164 10.97 -3.33 -6.10
CA ILE A 164 12.24 -2.85 -5.58
C ILE A 164 12.87 -3.96 -4.74
N THR A 165 14.13 -4.24 -4.97
CA THR A 165 14.92 -5.18 -4.17
C THR A 165 15.51 -4.49 -2.94
N ARG A 166 15.89 -5.29 -1.94
CA ARG A 166 16.64 -4.79 -0.77
C ARG A 166 17.94 -4.10 -1.15
N VAL A 167 18.61 -4.58 -2.20
CA VAL A 167 19.87 -3.97 -2.70
C VAL A 167 19.58 -2.58 -3.26
N GLU A 168 18.62 -2.47 -4.17
CA GLU A 168 18.20 -1.18 -4.74
C GLU A 168 17.71 -0.20 -3.68
N TRP A 169 16.97 -0.68 -2.67
CA TRP A 169 16.58 0.16 -1.55
C TRP A 169 17.78 0.74 -0.78
N LYS A 170 18.81 -0.07 -0.51
CA LYS A 170 20.04 0.43 0.15
C LYS A 170 20.74 1.50 -0.68
N GLU A 171 20.84 1.31 -1.98
CA GLU A 171 21.41 2.31 -2.91
C GLU A 171 20.59 3.61 -2.91
N LEU A 172 19.27 3.49 -2.89
CA LEU A 172 18.36 4.63 -2.81
C LEU A 172 18.56 5.43 -1.51
N GLN A 173 18.70 4.75 -0.36
CA GLN A 173 18.95 5.41 0.93
C GLN A 173 20.26 6.22 0.94
N VAL A 174 21.32 5.73 0.31
CA VAL A 174 22.58 6.46 0.18
C VAL A 174 22.38 7.74 -0.64
N SER A 175 21.70 7.65 -1.77
CA SER A 175 21.45 8.79 -2.65
C SER A 175 20.52 9.84 -2.03
N GLU A 176 19.48 9.42 -1.30
CA GLU A 176 18.58 10.34 -0.58
C GLU A 176 19.31 11.03 0.59
N GLY A 177 20.21 10.32 1.29
CA GLY A 177 21.02 10.89 2.37
C GLY A 177 22.03 11.93 1.91
N GLU A 178 22.63 11.75 0.74
CA GLU A 178 23.57 12.73 0.15
C GLU A 178 22.88 14.01 -0.32
N GLN A 179 21.63 13.92 -0.80
CA GLN A 179 20.84 15.10 -1.22
C GLN A 179 20.32 15.96 -0.05
N GLY A 180 20.23 15.40 1.15
CA GLY A 180 19.81 16.12 2.37
C GLY A 180 20.94 16.90 3.06
N LEU A 181 22.16 16.88 2.54
CA LEU A 181 23.35 17.55 3.11
C LEU A 181 23.72 18.88 2.44
N PHE A 182 22.89 19.37 1.50
CA PHE A 182 23.11 20.66 0.79
C PHE A 182 21.97 21.64 1.00
#